data_51a895b8628118fe19e6893c4ed2eac4
#
_entry.id   51a895b8628118fe19e6893c4ed2eac4
#
_cell.length_a   1.000
_cell.length_b   1.000
_cell.length_c   1.000
_cell.angle_alpha   90.00
_cell.angle_beta   90.00
_cell.angle_gamma   90.00
#
_symmetry.space_group_name_H-M   'P 1'
#
loop_
_entity.id
_entity.type
_entity.pdbx_description
1 polymer ?
#
loop_
_entity_poly.entity_id
_entity_poly.type
_entity_poly.pdbx_seq_one_letter_code
_entity_poly.pdbx_strand_id
1 'polypeptide(L)'
;VRLPKFEYFEPKDINEAVSILQNEPAARILAGGTDLLVNMKHRVECPPAVVNIKRIADLNYIRQDNGDFRIGALTPLKRLYTTAPVKDLLPGFAQAASAVGSYHHQVMGTVGGNICQQNRCKFFNQSQWWRSSRPTCYKAGGEICHVVNKKEICYSSYCGDLAPALLALNAGIRVAGNGHEREISIQELFTGNGKAPLNLNGAEIVTEILIPGVSAKGVLTYMKFANRESIDFPIVGIAFWASTEQNEYRVAFTAVDRKPLRGLNIEASLNGKELNDANITEACELAAKEAKPVKTSVYSASHKRKMMGLLLRAAAEKTRTQISMK
;
A
#
# COMPACT_ATOMS: atom_id res chain seq x y z
N VAL A 1 -5.92 -3.99 -26.52
CA VAL A 1 -6.70 -2.79 -26.16
C VAL A 1 -5.78 -1.58 -26.27
N ARG A 2 -6.16 -0.57 -27.10
CA ARG A 2 -5.39 0.65 -27.34
C ARG A 2 -5.51 1.60 -26.13
N LEU A 3 -4.40 2.24 -25.74
CA LEU A 3 -4.40 3.32 -24.74
C LEU A 3 -5.19 4.55 -25.25
N PRO A 4 -5.75 5.41 -24.37
CA PRO A 4 -6.25 6.73 -24.74
C PRO A 4 -5.12 7.56 -25.36
N LYS A 5 -5.45 8.63 -26.08
CA LYS A 5 -4.46 9.62 -26.49
C LYS A 5 -4.02 10.41 -25.26
N PHE A 6 -2.73 10.70 -25.15
CA PHE A 6 -2.13 11.53 -24.11
C PHE A 6 -0.83 12.14 -24.63
N GLU A 7 -0.41 13.24 -24.06
CA GLU A 7 0.93 13.78 -24.20
C GLU A 7 1.90 13.00 -23.30
N TYR A 8 3.13 12.83 -23.75
CA TYR A 8 4.14 12.05 -23.05
C TYR A 8 5.33 12.93 -22.70
N PHE A 9 5.62 13.02 -21.40
CA PHE A 9 6.76 13.74 -20.86
C PHE A 9 7.73 12.75 -20.21
N GLU A 10 9.04 12.99 -20.38
CA GLU A 10 10.10 12.17 -19.80
C GLU A 10 11.15 13.09 -19.14
N PRO A 11 10.87 13.60 -17.92
CA PRO A 11 11.77 14.49 -17.20
C PRO A 11 13.08 13.81 -16.85
N LYS A 12 14.16 14.59 -16.80
CA LYS A 12 15.51 14.14 -16.47
C LYS A 12 15.75 14.06 -14.97
N ASP A 13 15.08 14.92 -14.20
CA ASP A 13 15.19 15.02 -12.75
C ASP A 13 13.84 15.32 -12.09
N ILE A 14 13.84 15.37 -10.77
CA ILE A 14 12.62 15.57 -9.98
C ILE A 14 12.07 17.00 -10.12
N ASN A 15 12.91 18.00 -10.30
CA ASN A 15 12.49 19.40 -10.43
C ASN A 15 11.74 19.62 -11.74
N GLU A 16 12.26 19.04 -12.84
CA GLU A 16 11.58 19.06 -14.14
C GLU A 16 10.24 18.30 -14.05
N ALA A 17 10.20 17.14 -13.39
CA ALA A 17 8.96 16.39 -13.19
C ALA A 17 7.90 17.19 -12.43
N VAL A 18 8.28 17.86 -11.34
CA VAL A 18 7.40 18.71 -10.55
C VAL A 18 6.90 19.92 -11.39
N SER A 19 7.80 20.58 -12.16
CA SER A 19 7.43 21.68 -13.04
C SER A 19 6.39 21.27 -14.10
N ILE A 20 6.57 20.10 -14.73
CA ILE A 20 5.59 19.57 -15.68
C ILE A 20 4.24 19.31 -15.01
N LEU A 21 4.22 18.70 -13.82
CA LEU A 21 2.98 18.44 -13.08
C LEU A 21 2.25 19.71 -12.63
N GLN A 22 2.96 20.82 -12.41
CA GLN A 22 2.38 22.13 -12.12
C GLN A 22 1.67 22.72 -13.34
N ASN A 23 2.30 22.59 -14.51
CA ASN A 23 1.76 23.08 -15.78
C ASN A 23 0.64 22.20 -16.32
N GLU A 24 0.68 20.90 -15.99
CA GLU A 24 -0.27 19.87 -16.41
C GLU A 24 -0.94 19.20 -15.20
N PRO A 25 -1.84 19.88 -14.47
CA PRO A 25 -2.40 19.36 -13.20
C PRO A 25 -3.27 18.11 -13.37
N ALA A 26 -3.74 17.82 -14.59
CA ALA A 26 -4.48 16.60 -14.93
C ALA A 26 -3.57 15.43 -15.36
N ALA A 27 -2.26 15.64 -15.46
CA ALA A 27 -1.30 14.59 -15.80
C ALA A 27 -1.26 13.49 -14.74
N ARG A 28 -0.75 12.32 -15.14
CA ARG A 28 -0.50 11.20 -14.24
C ARG A 28 0.95 10.78 -14.27
N ILE A 29 1.50 10.51 -13.09
CA ILE A 29 2.86 10.00 -12.93
C ILE A 29 2.90 8.54 -13.38
N LEU A 30 3.85 8.21 -14.24
CA LEU A 30 4.17 6.86 -14.68
C LEU A 30 5.52 6.43 -14.08
N ALA A 31 5.49 5.46 -13.17
CA ALA A 31 6.66 4.76 -12.68
C ALA A 31 6.75 3.36 -13.32
N GLY A 32 6.39 2.28 -12.60
CA GLY A 32 6.36 0.93 -13.16
C GLY A 32 5.24 0.65 -14.17
N GLY A 33 4.18 1.45 -14.18
CA GLY A 33 3.05 1.34 -15.10
C GLY A 33 2.08 0.19 -14.83
N THR A 34 2.36 -0.68 -13.88
CA THR A 34 1.58 -1.90 -13.60
C THR A 34 0.16 -1.62 -13.07
N ASP A 35 -0.08 -0.44 -12.53
CA ASP A 35 -1.41 0.04 -12.15
C ASP A 35 -2.00 1.01 -13.20
N LEU A 36 -1.29 2.09 -13.49
CA LEU A 36 -1.78 3.17 -14.35
C LEU A 36 -2.15 2.67 -15.76
N LEU A 37 -1.24 1.94 -16.43
CA LEU A 37 -1.48 1.51 -17.82
C LEU A 37 -2.65 0.53 -17.92
N VAL A 38 -2.87 -0.30 -16.90
CA VAL A 38 -4.03 -1.20 -16.84
C VAL A 38 -5.32 -0.39 -16.70
N ASN A 39 -5.36 0.60 -15.80
CA ASN A 39 -6.50 1.49 -15.65
C ASN A 39 -6.77 2.31 -16.93
N MET A 40 -5.73 2.76 -17.63
CA MET A 40 -5.86 3.44 -18.93
C MET A 40 -6.42 2.51 -20.03
N LYS A 41 -5.97 1.25 -20.09
CA LYS A 41 -6.51 0.25 -21.04
C LYS A 41 -8.00 0.00 -20.82
N HIS A 42 -8.44 -0.01 -19.56
CA HIS A 42 -9.85 -0.16 -19.19
C HIS A 42 -10.65 1.15 -19.24
N ARG A 43 -10.03 2.27 -19.63
CA ARG A 43 -10.65 3.62 -19.60
C ARG A 43 -11.15 4.01 -18.22
N VAL A 44 -10.59 3.46 -17.18
CA VAL A 44 -10.81 3.89 -15.79
C VAL A 44 -10.18 5.25 -15.57
N GLU A 45 -8.99 5.45 -16.14
CA GLU A 45 -8.28 6.72 -16.20
C GLU A 45 -7.95 7.05 -17.66
N CYS A 46 -8.18 8.32 -18.04
CA CYS A 46 -7.86 8.84 -19.37
C CYS A 46 -7.18 10.20 -19.21
N PRO A 47 -5.97 10.25 -18.63
CA PRO A 47 -5.27 11.51 -18.41
C PRO A 47 -4.89 12.14 -19.75
N PRO A 48 -4.91 13.49 -19.86
CA PRO A 48 -4.44 14.19 -21.07
C PRO A 48 -2.92 14.06 -21.25
N ALA A 49 -2.19 13.89 -20.14
CA ALA A 49 -0.74 13.79 -20.14
C ALA A 49 -0.23 12.72 -19.17
N VAL A 50 0.93 12.14 -19.48
CA VAL A 50 1.63 11.15 -18.66
C VAL A 50 3.08 11.60 -18.46
N VAL A 51 3.53 11.70 -17.22
CA VAL A 51 4.89 12.07 -16.82
C VAL A 51 5.65 10.81 -16.41
N ASN A 52 6.52 10.33 -17.26
CA ASN A 52 7.33 9.13 -17.01
C ASN A 52 8.58 9.47 -16.21
N ILE A 53 8.54 9.18 -14.91
CA ILE A 53 9.67 9.42 -14.00
C ILE A 53 10.68 8.25 -13.93
N LYS A 54 10.45 7.18 -14.67
CA LYS A 54 11.23 5.93 -14.56
C LYS A 54 12.73 6.09 -14.84
N ARG A 55 13.12 7.12 -15.59
CA ARG A 55 14.52 7.41 -15.92
C ARG A 55 15.24 8.28 -14.90
N ILE A 56 14.57 8.80 -13.89
CA ILE A 56 15.21 9.55 -12.81
C ILE A 56 16.00 8.56 -11.93
N ALA A 57 17.28 8.38 -12.26
CA ALA A 57 18.14 7.36 -11.65
C ALA A 57 18.29 7.53 -10.14
N ASP A 58 18.29 8.77 -9.66
CA ASP A 58 18.45 9.14 -8.26
C ASP A 58 17.31 8.66 -7.34
N LEU A 59 16.22 8.18 -7.91
CA LEU A 59 15.10 7.60 -7.18
C LEU A 59 15.14 6.06 -7.10
N ASN A 60 16.20 5.40 -7.59
CA ASN A 60 16.32 3.93 -7.61
C ASN A 60 17.54 3.46 -6.81
N TYR A 61 17.39 3.39 -5.50
CA TYR A 61 18.44 2.94 -4.59
C TYR A 61 17.87 2.25 -3.35
N ILE A 62 18.75 1.50 -2.68
CA ILE A 62 18.59 0.99 -1.31
C ILE A 62 19.87 1.35 -0.59
N ARG A 63 19.78 2.12 0.48
CA ARG A 63 20.90 2.53 1.32
C ARG A 63 20.57 2.25 2.77
N GLN A 64 21.59 2.02 3.57
CA GLN A 64 21.49 1.92 5.02
C GLN A 64 22.42 2.96 5.64
N ASP A 65 21.87 3.92 6.38
CA ASP A 65 22.59 5.00 7.04
C ASP A 65 22.30 4.95 8.53
N ASN A 66 23.32 4.76 9.37
CA ASN A 66 23.18 4.70 10.83
C ASN A 66 22.11 3.69 11.35
N GLY A 67 21.92 2.62 10.59
CA GLY A 67 20.90 1.59 10.89
C GLY A 67 19.56 1.83 10.23
N ASP A 68 19.23 3.04 9.81
CA ASP A 68 18.01 3.38 9.07
C ASP A 68 18.12 2.91 7.61
N PHE A 69 16.99 2.46 7.05
CA PHE A 69 16.91 2.14 5.63
C PHE A 69 16.29 3.30 4.85
N ARG A 70 16.97 3.67 3.77
CA ARG A 70 16.51 4.65 2.78
C ARG A 70 16.30 3.96 1.44
N ILE A 71 15.09 3.98 0.94
CA ILE A 71 14.68 3.27 -0.27
C ILE A 71 14.06 4.26 -1.24
N GLY A 72 14.71 4.49 -2.38
CA GLY A 72 14.21 5.37 -3.42
C GLY A 72 12.87 4.86 -4.00
N ALA A 73 11.95 5.77 -4.29
CA ALA A 73 10.58 5.42 -4.69
C ALA A 73 10.50 4.64 -6.01
N LEU A 74 11.49 4.75 -6.89
CA LEU A 74 11.59 3.99 -8.14
C LEU A 74 12.30 2.64 -8.00
N THR A 75 12.71 2.25 -6.80
CA THR A 75 13.28 0.92 -6.56
C THR A 75 12.25 -0.15 -6.94
N PRO A 76 12.59 -1.08 -7.87
CA PRO A 76 11.70 -2.19 -8.22
C PRO A 76 11.41 -3.08 -7.01
N LEU A 77 10.17 -3.55 -6.90
CA LEU A 77 9.75 -4.42 -5.79
C LEU A 77 10.63 -5.67 -5.68
N LYS A 78 11.08 -6.22 -6.80
CA LYS A 78 11.99 -7.36 -6.84
C LYS A 78 13.28 -7.11 -6.05
N ARG A 79 13.84 -5.91 -6.10
CA ARG A 79 15.08 -5.58 -5.37
C ARG A 79 14.92 -5.69 -3.86
N LEU A 80 13.73 -5.49 -3.30
CA LEU A 80 13.50 -5.58 -1.87
C LEU A 80 13.73 -6.99 -1.31
N TYR A 81 13.49 -8.04 -2.10
CA TYR A 81 13.69 -9.42 -1.64
C TYR A 81 14.89 -10.12 -2.27
N THR A 82 15.59 -9.45 -3.19
CA THR A 82 16.84 -9.99 -3.78
C THR A 82 18.09 -9.28 -3.28
N THR A 83 17.99 -8.09 -2.67
CA THR A 83 19.13 -7.31 -2.14
C THR A 83 19.37 -7.71 -0.68
N ALA A 84 20.57 -8.19 -0.36
CA ALA A 84 20.95 -8.72 0.94
C ALA A 84 20.54 -7.86 2.15
N PRO A 85 20.81 -6.56 2.25
CA PRO A 85 20.46 -5.78 3.44
C PRO A 85 18.94 -5.83 3.75
N VAL A 86 18.05 -5.72 2.75
CA VAL A 86 16.60 -5.77 2.98
C VAL A 86 16.15 -7.19 3.27
N LYS A 87 16.65 -8.16 2.49
CA LYS A 87 16.31 -9.57 2.66
C LYS A 87 16.68 -10.09 4.05
N ASP A 88 17.85 -9.69 4.54
CA ASP A 88 18.43 -10.24 5.77
C ASP A 88 17.94 -9.49 7.02
N LEU A 89 17.80 -8.18 6.97
CA LEU A 89 17.43 -7.34 8.12
C LEU A 89 15.93 -7.00 8.19
N LEU A 90 15.22 -7.07 7.06
CA LEU A 90 13.78 -6.80 6.95
C LEU A 90 13.04 -7.92 6.20
N PRO A 91 13.19 -9.20 6.59
CA PRO A 91 12.65 -10.34 5.82
C PRO A 91 11.13 -10.28 5.65
N GLY A 92 10.38 -9.77 6.63
CA GLY A 92 8.94 -9.58 6.53
C GLY A 92 8.53 -8.50 5.52
N PHE A 93 9.32 -7.43 5.36
CA PHE A 93 9.12 -6.43 4.32
C PHE A 93 9.46 -6.98 2.94
N ALA A 94 10.54 -7.75 2.84
CA ALA A 94 10.89 -8.49 1.63
C ALA A 94 9.76 -9.48 1.24
N GLN A 95 9.15 -10.16 2.20
CA GLN A 95 7.99 -11.04 1.99
C GLN A 95 6.78 -10.26 1.46
N ALA A 96 6.45 -9.08 2.02
CA ALA A 96 5.37 -8.24 1.51
C ALA A 96 5.60 -7.83 0.04
N ALA A 97 6.85 -7.49 -0.32
CA ALA A 97 7.20 -7.15 -1.70
C ALA A 97 7.06 -8.34 -2.66
N SER A 98 7.45 -9.54 -2.24
CA SER A 98 7.33 -10.77 -3.04
C SER A 98 5.88 -11.25 -3.20
N ALA A 99 4.97 -10.80 -2.33
CA ALA A 99 3.53 -11.11 -2.40
C ALA A 99 2.76 -10.20 -3.39
N VAL A 100 3.40 -9.18 -3.95
CA VAL A 100 2.73 -8.25 -4.90
C VAL A 100 2.54 -8.91 -6.25
N GLY A 101 1.29 -9.08 -6.67
CA GLY A 101 0.92 -9.50 -8.01
C GLY A 101 1.62 -10.77 -8.50
N SER A 102 2.45 -10.65 -9.55
CA SER A 102 3.30 -11.71 -10.09
C SER A 102 4.74 -11.22 -10.24
N TYR A 103 5.64 -12.12 -10.60
CA TYR A 103 7.04 -11.79 -10.89
C TYR A 103 7.19 -10.58 -11.84
N HIS A 104 6.40 -10.52 -12.91
CA HIS A 104 6.44 -9.38 -13.85
C HIS A 104 6.01 -8.06 -13.19
N HIS A 105 5.01 -8.09 -12.30
CA HIS A 105 4.62 -6.91 -11.53
C HIS A 105 5.73 -6.48 -10.57
N GLN A 106 6.47 -7.41 -9.99
CA GLN A 106 7.55 -7.13 -9.04
C GLN A 106 8.81 -6.58 -9.74
N VAL A 107 9.08 -7.00 -10.98
CA VAL A 107 10.19 -6.49 -11.82
C VAL A 107 9.90 -5.07 -12.29
N MET A 108 8.66 -4.78 -12.70
CA MET A 108 8.28 -3.50 -13.29
C MET A 108 7.75 -2.51 -12.26
N GLY A 109 7.00 -2.98 -11.28
CA GLY A 109 6.42 -2.17 -10.21
C GLY A 109 7.47 -1.66 -9.25
N THR A 110 7.24 -0.46 -8.71
CA THR A 110 8.15 0.24 -7.82
C THR A 110 7.57 0.38 -6.42
N VAL A 111 8.42 0.64 -5.43
CA VAL A 111 7.99 0.85 -4.04
C VAL A 111 7.02 2.03 -3.95
N GLY A 112 7.39 3.19 -4.49
CA GLY A 112 6.51 4.37 -4.54
C GLY A 112 5.22 4.11 -5.31
N GLY A 113 5.29 3.42 -6.46
CA GLY A 113 4.10 3.05 -7.24
C GLY A 113 3.16 2.10 -6.48
N ASN A 114 3.68 1.18 -5.67
CA ASN A 114 2.85 0.29 -4.86
C ASN A 114 2.11 1.03 -3.75
N ILE A 115 2.78 1.92 -3.01
CA ILE A 115 2.11 2.68 -1.94
C ILE A 115 1.14 3.72 -2.48
N CYS A 116 1.42 4.30 -3.66
CA CYS A 116 0.59 5.31 -4.32
C CYS A 116 -0.49 4.73 -5.25
N GLN A 117 -0.69 3.40 -5.30
CA GLN A 117 -1.67 2.79 -6.18
C GLN A 117 -3.10 3.24 -5.89
N GLN A 118 -3.95 3.21 -6.90
CA GLN A 118 -5.37 3.54 -6.79
C GLN A 118 -6.13 2.50 -5.96
N ASN A 119 -7.09 2.99 -5.14
CA ASN A 119 -8.02 2.13 -4.42
C ASN A 119 -8.87 1.29 -5.36
N ARG A 120 -9.16 0.06 -4.94
CA ARG A 120 -9.86 -0.97 -5.72
C ARG A 120 -11.32 -1.12 -5.34
N CYS A 121 -12.16 -1.29 -6.35
CA CYS A 121 -13.60 -1.54 -6.18
C CYS A 121 -14.15 -2.32 -7.39
N LYS A 122 -14.94 -3.36 -7.12
CA LYS A 122 -15.58 -4.17 -8.16
C LYS A 122 -16.49 -3.39 -9.11
N PHE A 123 -16.95 -2.19 -8.73
CA PHE A 123 -17.76 -1.32 -9.57
C PHE A 123 -16.93 -0.31 -10.38
N PHE A 124 -15.73 0.01 -9.95
CA PHE A 124 -14.89 1.01 -10.59
C PHE A 124 -13.83 0.39 -11.52
N ASN A 125 -13.13 -0.65 -11.07
CA ASN A 125 -12.03 -1.27 -11.81
C ASN A 125 -12.55 -2.32 -12.83
N GLN A 126 -13.44 -1.88 -13.72
CA GLN A 126 -14.05 -2.66 -14.79
C GLN A 126 -13.83 -1.96 -16.15
N SER A 127 -14.02 -2.68 -17.25
CA SER A 127 -13.94 -2.07 -18.57
C SER A 127 -14.99 -0.96 -18.74
N GLN A 128 -14.71 -0.02 -19.64
CA GLN A 128 -15.66 1.05 -19.98
C GLN A 128 -17.03 0.48 -20.39
N TRP A 129 -17.02 -0.55 -21.24
CA TRP A 129 -18.24 -1.21 -21.68
C TRP A 129 -19.09 -1.74 -20.50
N TRP A 130 -18.46 -2.44 -19.54
CA TRP A 130 -19.16 -2.93 -18.37
C TRP A 130 -19.68 -1.79 -17.48
N ARG A 131 -18.93 -0.71 -17.33
CA ARG A 131 -19.35 0.45 -16.52
C ARG A 131 -20.48 1.24 -17.19
N SER A 132 -20.53 1.33 -18.53
CA SER A 132 -21.60 2.03 -19.26
C SER A 132 -22.94 1.31 -19.23
N SER A 133 -23.00 0.02 -18.86
CA SER A 133 -24.26 -0.73 -18.73
C SER A 133 -25.02 -0.41 -17.43
N ARG A 134 -24.57 0.54 -16.62
CA ARG A 134 -25.16 0.91 -15.32
C ARG A 134 -24.92 2.38 -14.99
N PRO A 135 -25.67 2.95 -14.01
CA PRO A 135 -25.40 4.32 -13.55
C PRO A 135 -23.96 4.51 -13.12
N THR A 136 -23.40 5.68 -13.38
CA THR A 136 -22.03 6.03 -13.03
C THR A 136 -21.86 6.10 -11.51
N CYS A 137 -20.86 5.43 -10.94
CA CYS A 137 -20.59 5.49 -9.50
C CYS A 137 -19.92 6.81 -9.11
N TYR A 138 -20.00 7.18 -7.83
CA TYR A 138 -19.43 8.42 -7.28
C TYR A 138 -17.94 8.63 -7.62
N LYS A 139 -17.11 7.59 -7.55
CA LYS A 139 -15.69 7.69 -7.90
C LYS A 139 -15.46 8.02 -9.38
N ALA A 140 -16.34 7.56 -10.25
CA ALA A 140 -16.28 7.80 -11.70
C ALA A 140 -17.03 9.07 -12.17
N GLY A 141 -17.48 9.93 -11.24
CA GLY A 141 -18.17 11.19 -11.56
C GLY A 141 -19.70 11.17 -11.36
N GLY A 142 -20.29 10.05 -10.94
CA GLY A 142 -21.68 9.98 -10.53
C GLY A 142 -21.93 10.49 -9.11
N GLU A 143 -23.14 10.33 -8.58
CA GLU A 143 -23.52 10.85 -7.25
C GLU A 143 -23.44 9.79 -6.16
N ILE A 144 -23.68 8.52 -6.48
CA ILE A 144 -23.89 7.45 -5.51
C ILE A 144 -22.77 6.42 -5.56
N CYS A 145 -22.31 5.99 -4.37
CA CYS A 145 -21.41 4.85 -4.22
C CYS A 145 -22.24 3.54 -4.27
N HIS A 146 -22.04 2.72 -5.30
CA HIS A 146 -22.77 1.45 -5.48
C HIS A 146 -22.44 0.36 -4.45
N VAL A 147 -21.36 0.53 -3.64
CA VAL A 147 -21.03 -0.42 -2.57
C VAL A 147 -21.98 -0.29 -1.38
N VAL A 148 -22.32 0.94 -1.00
CA VAL A 148 -23.09 1.26 0.22
C VAL A 148 -24.36 2.03 -0.04
N ASN A 149 -24.66 2.35 -1.31
CA ASN A 149 -25.82 3.14 -1.74
C ASN A 149 -25.94 4.50 -1.00
N LYS A 150 -24.80 5.22 -0.86
CA LYS A 150 -24.72 6.55 -0.23
C LYS A 150 -24.16 7.57 -1.20
N LYS A 151 -24.62 8.82 -1.08
CA LYS A 151 -24.14 9.97 -1.85
C LYS A 151 -22.81 10.47 -1.31
N GLU A 152 -22.03 11.12 -2.16
CA GLU A 152 -20.84 11.92 -1.85
C GLU A 152 -19.74 11.21 -1.06
N ILE A 153 -19.70 9.90 -1.07
CA ILE A 153 -18.68 9.08 -0.41
C ILE A 153 -18.26 7.91 -1.28
N CYS A 154 -16.96 7.62 -1.31
CA CYS A 154 -16.41 6.45 -2.00
C CYS A 154 -15.82 5.46 -0.99
N TYR A 155 -16.24 4.20 -1.05
CA TYR A 155 -15.76 3.11 -0.20
C TYR A 155 -14.80 2.15 -0.90
N SER A 156 -14.15 2.57 -2.01
CA SER A 156 -13.10 1.74 -2.61
C SER A 156 -11.98 1.47 -1.60
N SER A 157 -11.52 0.21 -1.54
CA SER A 157 -10.52 -0.21 -0.56
C SER A 157 -9.11 0.04 -1.08
N TYR A 158 -8.23 0.45 -0.20
CA TYR A 158 -6.79 0.42 -0.46
C TYR A 158 -6.31 -1.04 -0.39
N CYS A 159 -5.52 -1.48 -1.37
CA CYS A 159 -5.12 -2.89 -1.52
C CYS A 159 -3.62 -3.08 -1.80
N GLY A 160 -2.76 -2.13 -1.42
CA GLY A 160 -1.31 -2.29 -1.55
C GLY A 160 -0.75 -3.23 -0.47
N ASP A 161 0.17 -4.11 -0.87
CA ASP A 161 0.78 -5.08 0.04
C ASP A 161 1.88 -4.45 0.92
N LEU A 162 2.60 -3.41 0.45
CA LEU A 162 3.70 -2.78 1.21
C LEU A 162 3.22 -1.89 2.34
N ALA A 163 2.11 -1.18 2.17
CA ALA A 163 1.68 -0.16 3.12
C ALA A 163 1.44 -0.70 4.55
N PRO A 164 0.82 -1.87 4.80
CA PRO A 164 0.70 -2.38 6.17
C PRO A 164 2.05 -2.72 6.78
N ALA A 165 3.01 -3.25 6.00
CA ALA A 165 4.37 -3.50 6.49
C ALA A 165 5.08 -2.20 6.88
N LEU A 166 4.98 -1.16 6.05
CA LEU A 166 5.54 0.16 6.33
C LEU A 166 4.89 0.84 7.54
N LEU A 167 3.56 0.69 7.72
CA LEU A 167 2.86 1.17 8.91
C LEU A 167 3.38 0.48 10.19
N ALA A 168 3.52 -0.85 10.17
CA ALA A 168 4.05 -1.60 11.30
C ALA A 168 5.53 -1.27 11.60
N LEU A 169 6.29 -0.86 10.57
CA LEU A 169 7.67 -0.40 10.70
C LEU A 169 7.79 1.08 11.08
N ASN A 170 6.69 1.81 11.27
CA ASN A 170 6.68 3.26 11.50
C ASN A 170 7.49 4.05 10.46
N ALA A 171 7.32 3.70 9.19
CA ALA A 171 8.08 4.30 8.11
C ALA A 171 7.71 5.78 7.88
N GLY A 172 8.71 6.57 7.50
CA GLY A 172 8.57 7.91 6.94
C GLY A 172 8.54 7.87 5.42
N ILE A 173 7.98 8.91 4.83
CA ILE A 173 7.90 9.12 3.39
C ILE A 173 8.41 10.52 3.07
N ARG A 174 9.40 10.61 2.17
CA ARG A 174 9.84 11.89 1.63
C ARG A 174 9.07 12.22 0.37
N VAL A 175 8.63 13.46 0.29
CA VAL A 175 7.81 13.99 -0.79
C VAL A 175 8.48 15.25 -1.32
N ALA A 176 8.76 15.29 -2.62
CA ALA A 176 9.21 16.49 -3.31
C ALA A 176 8.03 17.22 -3.95
N GLY A 177 8.03 18.53 -3.85
CA GLY A 177 7.04 19.43 -4.42
C GLY A 177 7.69 20.75 -4.84
N ASN A 178 6.90 21.75 -5.11
CA ASN A 178 7.28 23.06 -5.63
C ASN A 178 8.40 23.76 -4.81
N GLY A 179 9.66 23.44 -5.11
CA GLY A 179 10.84 24.05 -4.46
C GLY A 179 11.06 23.61 -3.01
N HIS A 180 10.32 22.64 -2.50
CA HIS A 180 10.47 22.12 -1.14
C HIS A 180 10.38 20.59 -1.11
N GLU A 181 11.06 20.00 -0.13
CA GLU A 181 10.86 18.63 0.28
C GLU A 181 10.23 18.60 1.67
N ARG A 182 9.37 17.63 1.91
CA ARG A 182 8.80 17.37 3.23
C ARG A 182 8.87 15.90 3.56
N GLU A 183 9.00 15.60 4.84
CA GLU A 183 8.89 14.26 5.36
C GLU A 183 7.58 14.11 6.14
N ILE A 184 6.85 13.05 5.86
CA ILE A 184 5.60 12.71 6.52
C ILE A 184 5.65 11.26 6.98
N SER A 185 4.86 10.90 7.98
CA SER A 185 4.65 9.50 8.28
C SER A 185 3.91 8.79 7.15
N ILE A 186 4.15 7.49 6.99
CA ILE A 186 3.38 6.69 6.01
C ILE A 186 1.86 6.77 6.28
N GLN A 187 1.44 6.97 7.52
CA GLN A 187 0.03 7.09 7.88
C GLN A 187 -0.59 8.37 7.30
N GLU A 188 0.16 9.48 7.27
CA GLU A 188 -0.29 10.78 6.75
C GLU A 188 -0.40 10.79 5.24
N LEU A 189 0.26 9.86 4.53
CA LEU A 189 0.13 9.73 3.08
C LEU A 189 -1.31 9.41 2.64
N PHE A 190 -2.15 8.82 3.51
CA PHE A 190 -3.47 8.32 3.16
C PHE A 190 -4.59 9.16 3.76
N THR A 191 -5.45 9.70 2.91
CA THR A 191 -6.60 10.54 3.32
C THR A 191 -7.75 9.76 3.97
N GLY A 192 -7.92 8.47 3.63
CA GLY A 192 -9.13 7.72 3.92
C GLY A 192 -10.33 8.07 3.01
N ASN A 193 -10.13 8.88 1.97
CA ASN A 193 -11.12 9.15 0.94
C ASN A 193 -10.89 8.23 -0.27
N GLY A 194 -11.81 7.31 -0.54
CA GLY A 194 -11.64 6.36 -1.64
C GLY A 194 -11.59 6.99 -3.04
N LYS A 195 -12.07 8.23 -3.23
CA LYS A 195 -11.99 8.97 -4.49
C LYS A 195 -10.63 9.65 -4.67
N ALA A 196 -10.05 10.19 -3.58
CA ALA A 196 -8.74 10.84 -3.53
C ALA A 196 -7.92 10.22 -2.40
N PRO A 197 -7.32 9.01 -2.60
CA PRO A 197 -6.76 8.22 -1.51
C PRO A 197 -5.47 8.77 -0.91
N LEU A 198 -4.73 9.63 -1.65
CA LEU A 198 -3.43 10.15 -1.26
C LEU A 198 -3.52 11.62 -0.81
N ASN A 199 -2.80 11.94 0.26
CA ASN A 199 -2.62 13.29 0.78
C ASN A 199 -1.40 13.95 0.13
N LEU A 200 -1.45 14.03 -1.20
CA LEU A 200 -0.45 14.67 -2.04
C LEU A 200 -1.12 15.78 -2.83
N ASN A 201 -0.45 16.94 -2.94
CA ASN A 201 -0.85 17.97 -3.87
C ASN A 201 -0.55 17.51 -5.31
N GLY A 202 -1.23 18.11 -6.30
CA GLY A 202 -1.16 17.64 -7.69
C GLY A 202 0.24 17.58 -8.31
N ALA A 203 1.19 18.39 -7.80
CA ALA A 203 2.58 18.42 -8.25
C ALA A 203 3.57 17.77 -7.26
N GLU A 204 3.08 17.07 -6.24
CA GLU A 204 3.95 16.36 -5.29
C GLU A 204 4.25 14.93 -5.75
N ILE A 205 5.49 14.51 -5.54
CA ILE A 205 6.02 13.20 -5.93
C ILE A 205 6.66 12.54 -4.72
N VAL A 206 6.29 11.29 -4.41
CA VAL A 206 7.01 10.48 -3.41
C VAL A 206 8.39 10.13 -3.97
N THR A 207 9.43 10.46 -3.25
CA THR A 207 10.84 10.27 -3.67
C THR A 207 11.58 9.19 -2.89
N GLU A 208 11.27 9.01 -1.61
CA GLU A 208 11.98 8.07 -0.73
C GLU A 208 11.06 7.49 0.34
N ILE A 209 11.34 6.28 0.75
CA ILE A 209 10.77 5.62 1.92
C ILE A 209 11.89 5.48 2.97
N LEU A 210 11.59 5.86 4.22
CA LEU A 210 12.50 5.85 5.36
C LEU A 210 12.01 4.81 6.37
N ILE A 211 12.81 3.80 6.69
CA ILE A 211 12.47 2.80 7.71
C ILE A 211 13.45 2.97 8.86
N PRO A 212 12.97 3.32 10.07
CA PRO A 212 13.84 3.51 11.23
C PRO A 212 14.60 2.23 11.61
N GLY A 213 15.89 2.35 11.94
CA GLY A 213 16.74 1.23 12.31
C GLY A 213 16.24 0.49 13.56
N VAL A 214 15.60 1.20 14.49
CA VAL A 214 14.96 0.57 15.65
C VAL A 214 13.85 -0.40 15.22
N SER A 215 13.11 -0.10 14.16
CA SER A 215 12.08 -1.00 13.62
C SER A 215 12.69 -2.20 12.89
N ALA A 216 13.89 -2.06 12.33
CA ALA A 216 14.61 -3.16 11.67
C ALA A 216 15.14 -4.20 12.67
N LYS A 217 15.30 -3.87 13.96
CA LYS A 217 15.72 -4.80 15.01
C LYS A 217 14.62 -5.77 15.44
N GLY A 218 13.36 -5.43 15.20
CA GLY A 218 12.22 -6.31 15.49
C GLY A 218 12.03 -7.43 14.47
N VAL A 219 10.96 -8.19 14.65
CA VAL A 219 10.50 -9.22 13.71
C VAL A 219 9.21 -8.79 13.08
N LEU A 220 9.20 -8.67 11.76
CA LEU A 220 8.00 -8.37 10.97
C LEU A 220 7.54 -9.64 10.25
N THR A 221 6.27 -9.97 10.36
CA THR A 221 5.61 -11.01 9.57
C THR A 221 4.52 -10.38 8.72
N TYR A 222 4.54 -10.62 7.42
CA TYR A 222 3.46 -10.27 6.50
C TYR A 222 2.68 -11.50 6.08
N MET A 223 1.34 -11.40 6.07
CA MET A 223 0.45 -12.44 5.57
C MET A 223 -0.65 -11.86 4.70
N LYS A 224 -1.05 -12.61 3.68
CA LYS A 224 -2.04 -12.22 2.69
C LYS A 224 -3.04 -13.35 2.45
N PHE A 225 -4.31 -13.02 2.53
CA PHE A 225 -5.39 -13.84 2.00
C PHE A 225 -5.82 -13.29 0.64
N ALA A 226 -5.76 -14.11 -0.39
CA ALA A 226 -6.16 -13.82 -1.76
C ALA A 226 -6.81 -15.06 -2.38
N ASN A 227 -7.49 -14.92 -3.54
CA ASN A 227 -8.09 -16.09 -4.22
C ASN A 227 -7.04 -16.98 -4.86
N ARG A 228 -5.93 -16.39 -5.32
CA ARG A 228 -4.83 -17.06 -6.00
C ARG A 228 -3.53 -16.67 -5.34
N GLU A 229 -2.54 -17.52 -5.42
CA GLU A 229 -1.19 -17.25 -4.90
C GLU A 229 -0.46 -16.16 -5.70
N SER A 230 -0.86 -15.94 -6.95
CA SER A 230 -0.27 -14.95 -7.84
C SER A 230 -1.34 -14.13 -8.56
N ILE A 231 -0.97 -12.92 -9.00
CA ILE A 231 -1.80 -11.98 -9.79
C ILE A 231 -3.07 -11.52 -9.05
N ASP A 232 -3.08 -11.54 -7.74
CA ASP A 232 -4.21 -11.05 -6.95
C ASP A 232 -3.83 -9.93 -5.99
N PHE A 233 -4.78 -8.99 -5.82
CA PHE A 233 -4.76 -8.08 -4.69
C PHE A 233 -5.17 -8.83 -3.41
N PRO A 234 -4.73 -8.37 -2.23
CA PRO A 234 -5.22 -8.94 -0.98
C PRO A 234 -6.73 -8.72 -0.84
N ILE A 235 -7.42 -9.75 -0.38
CA ILE A 235 -8.78 -9.65 0.16
C ILE A 235 -8.69 -9.14 1.59
N VAL A 236 -7.69 -9.62 2.33
CA VAL A 236 -7.19 -9.12 3.60
C VAL A 236 -5.68 -9.36 3.62
N GLY A 237 -4.91 -8.36 3.97
CA GLY A 237 -3.48 -8.48 4.27
C GLY A 237 -3.19 -7.93 5.65
N ILE A 238 -2.21 -8.51 6.33
CA ILE A 238 -1.77 -8.11 7.66
C ILE A 238 -0.26 -8.06 7.74
N ALA A 239 0.26 -7.05 8.44
CA ALA A 239 1.62 -6.99 8.92
C ALA A 239 1.60 -7.00 10.46
N PHE A 240 2.34 -7.90 11.05
CA PHE A 240 2.54 -8.00 12.51
C PHE A 240 4.03 -7.81 12.80
N TRP A 241 4.36 -6.79 13.54
CA TRP A 241 5.71 -6.50 13.99
C TRP A 241 5.81 -6.67 15.50
N ALA A 242 6.89 -7.26 15.98
CA ALA A 242 7.21 -7.38 17.40
C ALA A 242 8.65 -6.99 17.68
N SER A 243 8.87 -6.26 18.76
CA SER A 243 10.21 -6.03 19.31
C SER A 243 10.81 -7.34 19.82
N THR A 244 12.13 -7.50 19.66
CA THR A 244 12.87 -8.64 20.24
C THR A 244 13.33 -8.38 21.67
N GLU A 245 13.31 -7.13 22.13
CA GLU A 245 13.83 -6.72 23.42
C GLU A 245 12.72 -6.32 24.41
N GLN A 246 11.56 -5.95 23.90
CA GLN A 246 10.44 -5.43 24.69
C GLN A 246 9.14 -6.07 24.19
N ASN A 247 8.14 -6.17 25.05
CA ASN A 247 6.80 -6.60 24.68
C ASN A 247 6.04 -5.46 23.96
N GLU A 248 6.60 -4.98 22.84
CA GLU A 248 6.00 -4.00 21.94
C GLU A 248 5.57 -4.67 20.65
N TYR A 249 4.32 -4.44 20.26
CA TYR A 249 3.71 -5.03 19.08
C TYR A 249 3.04 -3.96 18.23
N ARG A 250 3.15 -4.08 16.91
CA ARG A 250 2.49 -3.22 15.94
C ARG A 250 1.77 -4.06 14.90
N VAL A 251 0.53 -3.70 14.62
CA VAL A 251 -0.34 -4.45 13.72
C VAL A 251 -0.93 -3.52 12.69
N ALA A 252 -0.88 -3.89 11.41
CA ALA A 252 -1.50 -3.11 10.37
C ALA A 252 -2.18 -3.99 9.33
N PHE A 253 -3.27 -3.48 8.76
CA PHE A 253 -4.11 -4.18 7.80
C PHE A 253 -4.17 -3.45 6.46
N THR A 254 -4.39 -4.20 5.38
CA THR A 254 -4.76 -3.68 4.06
C THR A 254 -5.99 -4.40 3.52
N ALA A 255 -6.66 -3.82 2.53
CA ALA A 255 -7.86 -4.31 1.84
C ALA A 255 -9.14 -4.39 2.71
N VAL A 256 -9.12 -3.85 3.92
CA VAL A 256 -10.24 -3.85 4.86
C VAL A 256 -10.88 -2.47 5.06
N ASP A 257 -10.22 -1.41 4.61
CA ASP A 257 -10.73 -0.03 4.67
C ASP A 257 -10.29 0.77 3.41
N ARG A 258 -10.70 2.04 3.34
CA ARG A 258 -10.34 3.01 2.29
C ARG A 258 -8.88 3.42 2.32
N LYS A 259 -8.19 3.17 3.43
CA LYS A 259 -6.75 3.34 3.66
C LYS A 259 -6.17 2.12 4.36
N PRO A 260 -4.85 1.91 4.34
CA PRO A 260 -4.23 0.94 5.22
C PRO A 260 -4.43 1.39 6.67
N LEU A 261 -4.61 0.46 7.59
CA LEU A 261 -5.11 0.73 8.95
C LEU A 261 -4.20 0.11 10.00
N ARG A 262 -3.80 0.90 11.02
CA ARG A 262 -3.16 0.38 12.24
C ARG A 262 -4.21 -0.26 13.15
N GLY A 263 -3.86 -1.38 13.74
CA GLY A 263 -4.69 -2.11 14.71
C GLY A 263 -4.48 -1.61 16.13
N LEU A 264 -4.81 -0.34 16.40
CA LEU A 264 -4.44 0.32 17.66
C LEU A 264 -5.07 -0.34 18.91
N ASN A 265 -6.30 -0.86 18.81
CA ASN A 265 -6.92 -1.59 19.93
C ASN A 265 -6.24 -2.94 20.16
N ILE A 266 -5.81 -3.61 19.10
CA ILE A 266 -5.04 -4.86 19.17
C ILE A 266 -3.69 -4.59 19.82
N GLU A 267 -2.98 -3.54 19.37
CA GLU A 267 -1.69 -3.14 19.91
C GLU A 267 -1.80 -2.81 21.41
N ALA A 268 -2.82 -2.05 21.81
CA ALA A 268 -3.08 -1.71 23.20
C ALA A 268 -3.37 -2.96 24.06
N SER A 269 -3.99 -4.00 23.52
CA SER A 269 -4.26 -5.24 24.24
C SER A 269 -3.02 -6.12 24.41
N LEU A 270 -2.04 -6.02 23.48
CA LEU A 270 -0.82 -6.85 23.49
C LEU A 270 0.37 -6.18 24.16
N ASN A 271 0.53 -4.86 24.01
CA ASN A 271 1.72 -4.14 24.49
C ASN A 271 1.92 -4.29 25.99
N GLY A 272 3.15 -4.58 26.41
CA GLY A 272 3.53 -4.88 27.79
C GLY A 272 3.20 -6.30 28.25
N LYS A 273 2.57 -7.15 27.42
CA LYS A 273 2.24 -8.54 27.75
C LYS A 273 3.09 -9.51 26.91
N GLU A 274 3.30 -10.71 27.44
CA GLU A 274 3.91 -11.80 26.70
C GLU A 274 3.02 -12.26 25.53
N LEU A 275 3.62 -12.62 24.40
CA LEU A 275 2.92 -13.12 23.21
C LEU A 275 2.55 -14.62 23.38
N ASN A 276 1.68 -14.92 24.34
CA ASN A 276 1.15 -16.27 24.60
C ASN A 276 -0.21 -16.51 23.94
N ASP A 277 -0.70 -17.73 23.98
CA ASP A 277 -1.95 -18.13 23.30
C ASP A 277 -3.19 -17.39 23.82
N ALA A 278 -3.24 -17.06 25.11
CA ALA A 278 -4.35 -16.33 25.72
C ALA A 278 -4.41 -14.89 25.17
N ASN A 279 -3.28 -14.17 25.19
CA ASN A 279 -3.18 -12.80 24.70
C ASN A 279 -3.40 -12.72 23.18
N ILE A 280 -2.90 -13.70 22.42
CA ILE A 280 -3.17 -13.80 20.97
C ILE A 280 -4.67 -14.00 20.72
N THR A 281 -5.35 -14.82 21.54
CA THR A 281 -6.80 -15.06 21.38
C THR A 281 -7.61 -13.80 21.63
N GLU A 282 -7.33 -13.06 22.70
CA GLU A 282 -7.94 -11.76 23.01
C GLU A 282 -7.73 -10.77 21.85
N ALA A 283 -6.50 -10.65 21.34
CA ALA A 283 -6.18 -9.79 20.23
C ALA A 283 -6.96 -10.15 18.94
N CYS A 284 -7.15 -11.44 18.67
CA CYS A 284 -7.92 -11.91 17.48
C CYS A 284 -9.41 -11.55 17.58
N GLU A 285 -10.00 -11.51 18.77
CA GLU A 285 -11.38 -11.07 18.96
C GLU A 285 -11.54 -9.57 18.68
N LEU A 286 -10.53 -8.77 19.02
CA LEU A 286 -10.50 -7.33 18.73
C LEU A 286 -10.33 -7.06 17.24
N ALA A 287 -9.62 -7.90 16.49
CA ALA A 287 -9.37 -7.71 15.08
C ALA A 287 -10.64 -7.54 14.25
N ALA A 288 -11.70 -8.28 14.58
CA ALA A 288 -12.99 -8.19 13.93
C ALA A 288 -13.69 -6.81 14.12
N LYS A 289 -13.30 -6.05 15.15
CA LYS A 289 -13.86 -4.74 15.51
C LYS A 289 -12.98 -3.58 15.00
N GLU A 290 -11.71 -3.84 14.67
CA GLU A 290 -10.72 -2.83 14.28
C GLU A 290 -11.08 -2.11 12.97
N ALA A 291 -11.68 -2.81 12.01
CA ALA A 291 -12.09 -2.24 10.74
C ALA A 291 -13.57 -2.45 10.45
N LYS A 292 -14.11 -1.59 9.57
CA LYS A 292 -15.48 -1.69 9.04
C LYS A 292 -15.45 -2.04 7.55
N PRO A 293 -14.97 -3.24 7.16
CA PRO A 293 -14.87 -3.61 5.77
C PRO A 293 -16.23 -3.61 5.09
N VAL A 294 -16.24 -3.25 3.81
CA VAL A 294 -17.42 -3.29 2.96
C VAL A 294 -17.20 -4.22 1.77
N LYS A 295 -18.27 -4.59 1.07
CA LYS A 295 -18.23 -5.54 -0.06
C LYS A 295 -17.70 -4.87 -1.34
N THR A 296 -16.42 -4.47 -1.33
CA THR A 296 -15.70 -3.93 -2.51
C THR A 296 -15.22 -5.00 -3.48
N SER A 297 -15.22 -6.27 -3.05
CA SER A 297 -14.88 -7.48 -3.81
C SER A 297 -16.04 -8.48 -3.76
N VAL A 298 -15.78 -9.72 -4.12
CA VAL A 298 -16.77 -10.82 -4.04
C VAL A 298 -17.08 -11.23 -2.59
N TYR A 299 -16.17 -11.00 -1.67
CA TYR A 299 -16.29 -11.40 -0.26
C TYR A 299 -17.13 -10.42 0.56
N SER A 300 -17.90 -10.99 1.50
CA SER A 300 -18.70 -10.21 2.45
C SER A 300 -17.85 -9.51 3.50
N ALA A 301 -18.41 -8.48 4.12
CA ALA A 301 -17.77 -7.79 5.26
C ALA A 301 -17.50 -8.75 6.44
N SER A 302 -18.46 -9.67 6.72
CA SER A 302 -18.32 -10.67 7.78
C SER A 302 -17.15 -11.62 7.51
N HIS A 303 -17.03 -12.12 6.27
CA HIS A 303 -15.90 -12.97 5.87
C HIS A 303 -14.55 -12.26 6.05
N LYS A 304 -14.45 -11.00 5.61
CA LYS A 304 -13.22 -10.21 5.80
C LYS A 304 -12.86 -10.05 7.28
N ARG A 305 -13.84 -9.77 8.16
CA ARG A 305 -13.59 -9.67 9.61
C ARG A 305 -13.09 -10.98 10.20
N LYS A 306 -13.67 -12.12 9.81
CA LYS A 306 -13.20 -13.44 10.23
C LYS A 306 -11.75 -13.69 9.78
N MET A 307 -11.43 -13.34 8.54
CA MET A 307 -10.07 -13.48 8.01
C MET A 307 -9.06 -12.59 8.71
N MET A 308 -9.45 -11.39 9.18
CA MET A 308 -8.54 -10.53 9.97
C MET A 308 -8.08 -11.24 11.24
N GLY A 309 -8.98 -11.86 12.00
CA GLY A 309 -8.62 -12.60 13.23
C GLY A 309 -7.77 -13.84 12.93
N LEU A 310 -8.10 -14.60 11.87
CA LEU A 310 -7.33 -15.80 11.48
C LEU A 310 -5.91 -15.44 11.03
N LEU A 311 -5.75 -14.39 10.21
CA LEU A 311 -4.44 -13.94 9.77
C LEU A 311 -3.63 -13.32 10.92
N LEU A 312 -4.27 -12.63 11.86
CA LEU A 312 -3.60 -12.09 13.05
C LEU A 312 -3.03 -13.23 13.89
N ARG A 313 -3.81 -14.27 14.18
CA ARG A 313 -3.34 -15.45 14.90
C ARG A 313 -2.11 -16.06 14.20
N ALA A 314 -2.24 -16.39 12.94
CA ALA A 314 -1.15 -17.02 12.17
C ALA A 314 0.11 -16.13 12.11
N ALA A 315 -0.04 -14.81 11.95
CA ALA A 315 1.09 -13.88 11.94
C ALA A 315 1.76 -13.77 13.31
N ALA A 316 0.98 -13.68 14.40
CA ALA A 316 1.50 -13.60 15.75
C ALA A 316 2.23 -14.88 16.19
N GLU A 317 1.65 -16.07 15.90
CA GLU A 317 2.28 -17.37 16.18
C GLU A 317 3.59 -17.54 15.41
N LYS A 318 3.60 -17.19 14.11
CA LYS A 318 4.82 -17.21 13.29
C LYS A 318 5.88 -16.25 13.82
N THR A 319 5.48 -15.03 14.22
CA THR A 319 6.41 -14.04 14.79
C THR A 319 6.97 -14.53 16.12
N ARG A 320 6.16 -15.11 17.00
CA ARG A 320 6.58 -15.73 18.28
C ARG A 320 7.65 -16.79 18.05
N THR A 321 7.42 -17.71 17.08
CA THR A 321 8.40 -18.72 16.72
C THR A 321 9.70 -18.12 16.21
N GLN A 322 9.64 -17.07 15.38
CA GLN A 322 10.83 -16.41 14.87
C GLN A 322 11.64 -15.69 15.95
N ILE A 323 10.98 -15.12 16.96
CA ILE A 323 11.65 -14.49 18.12
C ILE A 323 12.37 -15.56 18.97
N SER A 324 11.72 -16.71 19.21
CA SER A 324 12.30 -17.79 19.99
C SER A 324 13.53 -18.46 19.34
N MET A 325 13.75 -18.23 18.04
CA MET A 325 14.89 -18.78 17.27
C MET A 325 16.08 -17.78 17.18
N LYS A 326 15.90 -16.54 17.63
CA LYS A 326 16.94 -15.51 17.67
C LYS A 326 17.63 -15.47 19.02
#